data_0eb6e52468de24a223b8f42487c77569
#
_entry.id   0eb6e52468de24a223b8f42487c77569
#
_cell.length_a   1.000
_cell.length_b   1.000
_cell.length_c   1.000
_cell.angle_alpha   90.00
_cell.angle_beta   90.00
_cell.angle_gamma   90.00
#
_symmetry.space_group_name_H-M   'P 1'
#
loop_
_entity.id
_entity.type
_entity.pdbx_description
1 polymer ?
#
loop_
_entity_poly.entity_id
_entity_poly.type
_entity_poly.pdbx_seq_one_letter_code
_entity_poly.pdbx_strand_id
1 'polypeptide(L)'
;AGLVTAYIAAAVKAKVTLVEAHKMGGDCLNTGCVPSKALIRSAKLAHQIRHASHYGLHAAEPSFSFRTVMARVHEVIRKIEPHDSVARYTGLGVEVVQGYARVVDPWTVEVALNDGGTQRITTRSIVIAAGARPAVPPLPGLDAVGYLTSDTVWEAFARLDAPPRRLVVLGGGPIGCELAQCFARLGSQVTQVGRAPQLLPREDEDVAAFARASLERDGVQVLTGFEALRCERE
;
A
#
# COMPACT_ATOMS: atom_id res chain seq x y z
N ALA A 1 10.19 6.10 -5.55
CA ALA A 1 11.53 6.24 -6.15
C ALA A 1 11.65 7.57 -6.89
N GLY A 2 10.79 7.87 -7.88
CA GLY A 2 10.88 9.05 -8.75
C GLY A 2 11.00 10.38 -8.02
N LEU A 3 10.17 10.64 -7.03
CA LEU A 3 10.21 11.86 -6.23
C LEU A 3 11.55 12.05 -5.51
N VAL A 4 12.05 10.99 -4.87
CA VAL A 4 13.35 11.05 -4.17
C VAL A 4 14.49 11.32 -5.14
N THR A 5 14.48 10.65 -6.29
CA THR A 5 15.48 10.89 -7.35
C THR A 5 15.43 12.33 -7.86
N ALA A 6 14.22 12.85 -8.15
CA ALA A 6 14.04 14.22 -8.60
C ALA A 6 14.50 15.24 -7.56
N TYR A 7 14.16 15.03 -6.28
CA TYR A 7 14.60 15.86 -5.17
C TYR A 7 16.14 15.92 -5.06
N ILE A 8 16.81 14.74 -5.05
CA ILE A 8 18.26 14.66 -4.91
C ILE A 8 18.95 15.30 -6.11
N ALA A 9 18.49 15.01 -7.33
CA ALA A 9 19.08 15.57 -8.54
C ALA A 9 18.93 17.11 -8.59
N ALA A 10 17.78 17.65 -8.20
CA ALA A 10 17.56 19.09 -8.10
C ALA A 10 18.45 19.73 -7.02
N ALA A 11 18.67 19.07 -5.89
CA ALA A 11 19.54 19.57 -4.81
C ALA A 11 21.00 19.75 -5.28
N VAL A 12 21.48 18.87 -6.17
CA VAL A 12 22.80 19.00 -6.78
C VAL A 12 22.80 19.87 -8.06
N LYS A 13 21.73 20.66 -8.28
CA LYS A 13 21.57 21.61 -9.39
C LYS A 13 21.49 20.97 -10.78
N ALA A 14 21.12 19.71 -10.89
CA ALA A 14 20.78 19.12 -12.17
C ALA A 14 19.43 19.68 -12.69
N LYS A 15 19.31 19.83 -14.01
CA LYS A 15 18.03 20.12 -14.66
C LYS A 15 17.20 18.83 -14.66
N VAL A 16 16.07 18.84 -13.99
CA VAL A 16 15.20 17.66 -13.79
C VAL A 16 13.81 17.93 -14.31
N THR A 17 13.30 17.02 -15.13
CA THR A 17 11.86 16.95 -15.46
C THR A 17 11.28 15.67 -14.84
N LEU A 18 10.27 15.82 -14.01
CA LEU A 18 9.49 14.74 -13.39
C LEU A 18 8.17 14.59 -14.14
N VAL A 19 7.90 13.39 -14.66
CA VAL A 19 6.64 13.11 -15.33
C VAL A 19 5.76 12.26 -14.43
N GLU A 20 4.52 12.69 -14.20
CA GLU A 20 3.53 11.98 -13.38
C GLU A 20 2.20 11.83 -14.14
N ALA A 21 1.73 10.60 -14.29
CA ALA A 21 0.52 10.31 -15.06
C ALA A 21 -0.77 10.55 -14.28
N HIS A 22 -0.76 10.40 -12.94
CA HIS A 22 -1.97 10.39 -12.11
C HIS A 22 -1.87 11.31 -10.91
N LYS A 23 -1.32 10.80 -9.81
CA LYS A 23 -1.24 11.51 -8.53
C LYS A 23 0.20 11.57 -8.06
N MET A 24 0.65 12.76 -7.76
CA MET A 24 1.92 12.97 -7.07
C MET A 24 1.98 12.15 -5.78
N GLY A 25 3.18 11.74 -5.36
CA GLY A 25 3.37 10.84 -4.21
C GLY A 25 3.39 9.36 -4.57
N GLY A 26 2.82 8.99 -5.74
CA GLY A 26 2.76 7.61 -6.23
C GLY A 26 2.11 6.65 -5.23
N ASP A 27 2.43 5.36 -5.35
CA ASP A 27 1.84 4.30 -4.51
C ASP A 27 2.11 4.54 -3.02
N CYS A 28 3.29 5.01 -2.65
CA CYS A 28 3.68 5.19 -1.25
C CYS A 28 2.72 6.12 -0.51
N LEU A 29 2.42 7.30 -1.07
CA LEU A 29 1.51 8.26 -0.45
C LEU A 29 0.05 7.80 -0.55
N ASN A 30 -0.37 7.33 -1.73
CA ASN A 30 -1.78 7.21 -2.03
C ASN A 30 -2.38 5.85 -1.64
N THR A 31 -1.63 4.75 -1.81
CA THR A 31 -2.16 3.39 -1.65
C THR A 31 -1.26 2.44 -0.87
N GLY A 32 -0.02 2.83 -0.58
CA GLY A 32 1.00 1.96 0.02
C GLY A 32 1.37 2.34 1.45
N CYS A 33 2.55 2.94 1.60
CA CYS A 33 3.20 3.15 2.90
C CYS A 33 2.36 4.02 3.85
N VAL A 34 1.88 5.16 3.38
CA VAL A 34 1.19 6.12 4.24
C VAL A 34 -0.13 5.56 4.77
N PRO A 35 -1.07 5.09 3.92
CA PRO A 35 -2.32 4.55 4.43
C PRO A 35 -2.11 3.28 5.26
N SER A 36 -1.21 2.36 4.87
CA SER A 36 -0.98 1.14 5.63
C SER A 36 -0.41 1.44 7.03
N LYS A 37 0.60 2.32 7.14
CA LYS A 37 1.19 2.66 8.43
C LYS A 37 0.23 3.46 9.31
N ALA A 38 -0.64 4.29 8.72
CA ALA A 38 -1.71 4.96 9.45
C ALA A 38 -2.71 3.96 10.08
N LEU A 39 -3.13 2.95 9.29
CA LEU A 39 -4.04 1.89 9.76
C LEU A 39 -3.35 0.99 10.81
N ILE A 40 -2.12 0.53 10.54
CA ILE A 40 -1.32 -0.29 11.46
C ILE A 40 -1.15 0.42 12.80
N ARG A 41 -0.95 1.74 12.82
CA ARG A 41 -0.81 2.50 14.08
C ARG A 41 -2.08 2.42 14.92
N SER A 42 -3.26 2.51 14.31
CA SER A 42 -4.54 2.35 15.01
C SER A 42 -4.75 0.91 15.52
N ALA A 43 -4.47 -0.09 14.66
CA ALA A 43 -4.57 -1.49 15.03
C ALA A 43 -3.60 -1.88 16.15
N LYS A 44 -2.36 -1.34 16.11
CA LYS A 44 -1.38 -1.52 17.19
C LYS A 44 -1.86 -0.96 18.51
N LEU A 45 -2.48 0.22 18.50
CA LEU A 45 -3.04 0.80 19.72
C LEU A 45 -4.18 -0.05 20.28
N ALA A 46 -5.09 -0.53 19.43
CA ALA A 46 -6.16 -1.43 19.84
C ALA A 46 -5.61 -2.72 20.48
N HIS A 47 -4.59 -3.32 19.87
CA HIS A 47 -3.88 -4.46 20.44
C HIS A 47 -3.23 -4.12 21.82
N GLN A 48 -2.56 -2.97 21.94
CA GLN A 48 -1.93 -2.55 23.19
C GLN A 48 -2.94 -2.32 24.32
N ILE A 49 -4.12 -1.78 24.02
CA ILE A 49 -5.21 -1.60 25.01
C ILE A 49 -5.67 -2.96 25.56
N ARG A 50 -5.86 -3.98 24.68
CA ARG A 50 -6.22 -5.34 25.12
C ARG A 50 -5.14 -6.01 25.96
N HIS A 51 -3.87 -5.67 25.73
CA HIS A 51 -2.72 -6.27 26.39
C HIS A 51 -2.04 -5.31 27.38
N ALA A 52 -2.75 -4.29 27.86
CA ALA A 52 -2.21 -3.27 28.76
C ALA A 52 -1.70 -3.85 30.07
N SER A 53 -2.18 -5.02 30.50
CA SER A 53 -1.70 -5.73 31.70
C SER A 53 -0.22 -6.10 31.63
N HIS A 54 0.36 -6.30 30.45
CA HIS A 54 1.80 -6.51 30.29
C HIS A 54 2.64 -5.30 30.73
N TYR A 55 2.00 -4.13 30.85
CA TYR A 55 2.61 -2.88 31.28
C TYR A 55 2.13 -2.44 32.68
N GLY A 56 1.46 -3.33 33.44
CA GLY A 56 0.92 -3.02 34.76
C GLY A 56 -0.35 -2.15 34.74
N LEU A 57 -0.99 -1.98 33.57
CA LEU A 57 -2.21 -1.20 33.43
C LEU A 57 -3.44 -2.14 33.27
N HIS A 58 -4.63 -1.62 33.55
CA HIS A 58 -5.84 -2.40 33.32
C HIS A 58 -6.08 -2.59 31.81
N ALA A 59 -6.20 -3.85 31.38
CA ALA A 59 -6.62 -4.19 30.02
C ALA A 59 -8.10 -3.84 29.81
N ALA A 60 -8.42 -3.42 28.59
CA ALA A 60 -9.79 -3.07 28.21
C ALA A 60 -10.07 -3.48 26.76
N GLU A 61 -11.33 -3.73 26.41
CA GLU A 61 -11.71 -3.88 25.01
C GLU A 61 -11.82 -2.49 24.37
N PRO A 62 -11.04 -2.20 23.32
CA PRO A 62 -11.10 -0.90 22.66
C PRO A 62 -12.43 -0.69 21.94
N SER A 63 -13.11 0.38 22.27
CA SER A 63 -14.29 0.82 21.53
C SER A 63 -13.87 1.82 20.46
N PHE A 64 -14.26 1.57 19.20
CA PHE A 64 -13.96 2.45 18.07
C PHE A 64 -15.00 2.33 16.96
N SER A 65 -15.13 3.38 16.16
CA SER A 65 -15.79 3.33 14.87
C SER A 65 -14.77 3.03 13.78
N PHE A 66 -15.00 2.00 13.00
CA PHE A 66 -14.11 1.67 11.88
C PHE A 66 -14.10 2.78 10.82
N ARG A 67 -15.24 3.41 10.57
CA ARG A 67 -15.35 4.61 9.72
C ARG A 67 -14.41 5.72 10.19
N THR A 68 -14.33 5.97 11.51
CA THR A 68 -13.41 6.98 12.06
C THR A 68 -11.95 6.57 11.90
N VAL A 69 -11.63 5.28 12.04
CA VAL A 69 -10.28 4.76 11.79
C VAL A 69 -9.89 4.99 10.33
N MET A 70 -10.78 4.69 9.38
CA MET A 70 -10.52 4.91 7.96
C MET A 70 -10.46 6.40 7.59
N ALA A 71 -11.32 7.23 8.19
CA ALA A 71 -11.25 8.69 8.02
C ALA A 71 -9.90 9.26 8.45
N ARG A 72 -9.36 8.74 9.58
CA ARG A 72 -8.00 9.10 10.03
C ARG A 72 -6.92 8.67 9.02
N VAL A 73 -7.07 7.52 8.37
CA VAL A 73 -6.12 7.10 7.30
C VAL A 73 -6.08 8.14 6.18
N HIS A 74 -7.24 8.57 5.69
CA HIS A 74 -7.33 9.59 4.65
C HIS A 74 -6.85 10.97 5.13
N GLU A 75 -7.06 11.31 6.40
CA GLU A 75 -6.53 12.55 6.99
C GLU A 75 -5.00 12.55 6.98
N VAL A 76 -4.36 11.44 7.34
CA VAL A 76 -2.89 11.31 7.30
C VAL A 76 -2.36 11.45 5.88
N ILE A 77 -3.03 10.86 4.88
CA ILE A 77 -2.68 11.05 3.47
C ILE A 77 -2.71 12.53 3.12
N ARG A 78 -3.83 13.22 3.36
CA ARG A 78 -3.99 14.65 3.06
C ARG A 78 -2.96 15.54 3.79
N LYS A 79 -2.57 15.17 5.01
CA LYS A 79 -1.55 15.90 5.78
C LYS A 79 -0.15 15.79 5.17
N ILE A 80 0.16 14.65 4.54
CA ILE A 80 1.48 14.40 3.92
C ILE A 80 1.52 14.87 2.46
N GLU A 81 0.39 14.82 1.75
CA GLU A 81 0.26 15.18 0.33
C GLU A 81 0.98 16.48 -0.08
N PRO A 82 0.93 17.60 0.69
CA PRO A 82 1.63 18.82 0.33
C PRO A 82 3.14 18.67 0.17
N HIS A 83 3.75 17.70 0.87
CA HIS A 83 5.20 17.43 0.77
C HIS A 83 5.60 16.73 -0.54
N ASP A 84 4.63 16.09 -1.20
CA ASP A 84 4.82 15.39 -2.47
C ASP A 84 4.09 16.09 -3.64
N SER A 85 3.65 17.33 -3.45
CA SER A 85 2.82 18.06 -4.42
C SER A 85 3.63 18.64 -5.60
N VAL A 86 2.94 18.92 -6.71
CA VAL A 86 3.50 19.65 -7.86
C VAL A 86 4.14 20.96 -7.41
N ALA A 87 3.42 21.74 -6.59
CA ALA A 87 3.91 23.04 -6.09
C ALA A 87 5.23 22.90 -5.30
N ARG A 88 5.34 21.86 -4.47
CA ARG A 88 6.56 21.57 -3.70
C ARG A 88 7.74 21.29 -4.62
N TYR A 89 7.58 20.39 -5.61
CA TYR A 89 8.65 19.99 -6.51
C TYR A 89 9.04 21.13 -7.47
N THR A 90 8.07 21.90 -7.97
CA THR A 90 8.36 23.11 -8.75
C THR A 90 9.17 24.13 -7.94
N GLY A 91 8.81 24.34 -6.66
CA GLY A 91 9.57 25.18 -5.74
C GLY A 91 11.00 24.68 -5.46
N LEU A 92 11.28 23.41 -5.67
CA LEU A 92 12.64 22.81 -5.59
C LEU A 92 13.44 22.95 -6.90
N GLY A 93 12.83 23.51 -7.95
CA GLY A 93 13.47 23.67 -9.27
C GLY A 93 13.29 22.46 -10.19
N VAL A 94 12.36 21.56 -9.87
CA VAL A 94 11.97 20.44 -10.74
C VAL A 94 10.85 20.90 -11.69
N GLU A 95 11.02 20.67 -12.98
CA GLU A 95 9.94 20.79 -13.95
C GLU A 95 9.00 19.60 -13.79
N VAL A 96 7.74 19.82 -13.42
CA VAL A 96 6.76 18.75 -13.27
C VAL A 96 5.80 18.76 -14.46
N VAL A 97 5.77 17.66 -15.20
CA VAL A 97 4.90 17.45 -16.37
C VAL A 97 3.85 16.40 -16.02
N GLN A 98 2.57 16.77 -16.10
CA GLN A 98 1.46 15.87 -15.84
C GLN A 98 1.03 15.19 -17.13
N GLY A 99 1.28 13.89 -17.25
CA GLY A 99 0.98 13.12 -18.43
C GLY A 99 1.58 11.72 -18.42
N TYR A 100 1.26 10.96 -19.42
CA TYR A 100 1.71 9.59 -19.58
C TYR A 100 2.97 9.53 -20.44
N ALA A 101 4.11 9.12 -19.85
CA ALA A 101 5.40 9.06 -20.51
C ALA A 101 5.60 7.77 -21.30
N ARG A 102 6.18 7.89 -22.48
CA ARG A 102 6.67 6.78 -23.31
C ARG A 102 8.13 7.03 -23.71
N VAL A 103 9.01 6.13 -23.38
CA VAL A 103 10.41 6.17 -23.87
C VAL A 103 10.42 5.80 -25.34
N VAL A 104 10.86 6.73 -26.18
CA VAL A 104 10.89 6.57 -27.64
C VAL A 104 12.24 5.99 -28.09
N ASP A 105 13.29 6.51 -27.49
CA ASP A 105 14.69 6.08 -27.69
C ASP A 105 15.49 6.36 -26.41
N PRO A 106 16.78 6.00 -26.31
CA PRO A 106 17.59 6.19 -25.09
C PRO A 106 17.69 7.63 -24.57
N TRP A 107 17.32 8.61 -25.38
CA TRP A 107 17.49 10.03 -25.12
C TRP A 107 16.20 10.84 -25.19
N THR A 108 15.10 10.22 -25.65
CA THR A 108 13.84 10.90 -25.92
C THR A 108 12.68 10.25 -25.20
N VAL A 109 11.96 11.08 -24.45
CA VAL A 109 10.68 10.74 -23.81
C VAL A 109 9.57 11.55 -24.46
N GLU A 110 8.50 10.88 -24.87
CA GLU A 110 7.27 11.51 -25.35
C GLU A 110 6.21 11.42 -24.26
N VAL A 111 5.57 12.54 -23.94
CA VAL A 111 4.56 12.63 -22.89
C VAL A 111 3.23 13.01 -23.51
N ALA A 112 2.23 12.15 -23.41
CA ALA A 112 0.84 12.49 -23.68
C ALA A 112 0.31 13.28 -22.47
N LEU A 113 0.06 14.57 -22.62
CA LEU A 113 -0.32 15.47 -21.55
C LEU A 113 -1.76 15.21 -21.09
N ASN A 114 -2.02 15.33 -19.79
CA ASN A 114 -3.35 15.11 -19.22
C ASN A 114 -4.39 16.14 -19.69
N ASP A 115 -3.94 17.35 -20.04
CA ASP A 115 -4.77 18.44 -20.58
C ASP A 115 -4.85 18.43 -22.12
N GLY A 116 -4.23 17.45 -22.75
CA GLY A 116 -4.22 17.24 -24.19
C GLY A 116 -2.91 17.65 -24.86
N GLY A 117 -2.67 17.07 -26.02
CA GLY A 117 -1.44 17.27 -26.78
C GLY A 117 -0.30 16.35 -26.36
N THR A 118 0.86 16.62 -26.92
CA THR A 118 2.07 15.79 -26.73
C THR A 118 3.28 16.69 -26.57
N GLN A 119 4.12 16.39 -25.59
CA GLN A 119 5.42 17.03 -25.37
C GLN A 119 6.55 16.03 -25.59
N ARG A 120 7.60 16.45 -26.30
CA ARG A 120 8.85 15.66 -26.44
C ARG A 120 9.94 16.29 -25.60
N ILE A 121 10.60 15.44 -24.82
CA ILE A 121 11.67 15.84 -23.89
C ILE A 121 12.92 15.05 -24.26
N THR A 122 14.05 15.73 -24.46
CA THR A 122 15.36 15.10 -24.64
C THR A 122 16.19 15.20 -23.38
N THR A 123 16.92 14.13 -23.06
CA THR A 123 17.70 14.05 -21.83
C THR A 123 18.94 13.16 -21.99
N ARG A 124 19.93 13.35 -21.12
CA ARG A 124 21.10 12.47 -21.03
C ARG A 124 20.84 11.19 -20.24
N SER A 125 19.85 11.22 -19.34
CA SER A 125 19.55 10.08 -18.45
C SER A 125 18.06 9.99 -18.20
N ILE A 126 17.55 8.78 -18.27
CA ILE A 126 16.14 8.46 -17.96
C ILE A 126 16.13 7.57 -16.73
N VAL A 127 15.37 7.97 -15.71
CA VAL A 127 15.09 7.13 -14.54
C VAL A 127 13.67 6.61 -14.64
N ILE A 128 13.55 5.30 -14.81
CA ILE A 128 12.25 4.63 -14.86
C ILE A 128 11.79 4.37 -13.43
N ALA A 129 10.79 5.14 -13.00
CA ALA A 129 10.18 5.04 -11.68
C ALA A 129 8.64 4.96 -11.82
N ALA A 130 8.18 4.16 -12.79
CA ALA A 130 6.81 4.08 -13.22
C ALA A 130 5.85 3.38 -12.22
N GLY A 131 6.37 2.92 -11.06
CA GLY A 131 5.60 2.20 -10.06
C GLY A 131 5.25 0.78 -10.49
N ALA A 132 4.25 0.21 -9.83
CA ALA A 132 3.73 -1.12 -10.12
C ALA A 132 2.22 -1.16 -9.89
N ARG A 133 1.59 -2.22 -10.34
CA ARG A 133 0.19 -2.53 -10.02
C ARG A 133 0.12 -3.86 -9.32
N PRO A 134 -0.82 -4.06 -8.38
CA PRO A 134 -1.05 -5.35 -7.76
C PRO A 134 -1.36 -6.42 -8.82
N ALA A 135 -0.62 -7.54 -8.77
CA ALA A 135 -0.93 -8.66 -9.63
C ALA A 135 -2.15 -9.42 -9.08
N VAL A 136 -3.19 -9.51 -9.90
CA VAL A 136 -4.38 -10.28 -9.59
C VAL A 136 -4.26 -11.65 -10.23
N PRO A 137 -4.31 -12.75 -9.45
CA PRO A 137 -4.23 -14.08 -10.02
C PRO A 137 -5.49 -14.40 -10.85
N PRO A 138 -5.36 -15.16 -11.95
CA PRO A 138 -6.50 -15.59 -12.76
C PRO A 138 -7.27 -16.72 -12.06
N LEU A 139 -7.94 -16.38 -10.96
CA LEU A 139 -8.66 -17.34 -10.12
C LEU A 139 -10.13 -17.41 -10.54
N PRO A 140 -10.64 -18.60 -10.92
CA PRO A 140 -12.04 -18.77 -11.30
C PRO A 140 -13.00 -18.23 -10.24
N GLY A 141 -13.98 -17.44 -10.68
CA GLY A 141 -15.00 -16.85 -9.82
C GLY A 141 -14.58 -15.60 -9.05
N LEU A 142 -13.30 -15.19 -9.09
CA LEU A 142 -12.80 -14.05 -8.33
C LEU A 142 -13.55 -12.75 -8.68
N ASP A 143 -13.78 -12.48 -9.96
CA ASP A 143 -14.52 -11.29 -10.41
C ASP A 143 -15.99 -11.33 -9.97
N ALA A 144 -16.60 -12.52 -9.95
CA ALA A 144 -18.02 -12.69 -9.57
C ALA A 144 -18.25 -12.46 -8.08
N VAL A 145 -17.29 -12.83 -7.21
CA VAL A 145 -17.42 -12.58 -5.76
C VAL A 145 -16.98 -11.16 -5.39
N GLY A 146 -16.18 -10.52 -6.24
CA GLY A 146 -15.54 -9.24 -5.99
C GLY A 146 -14.28 -9.40 -5.13
N TYR A 147 -13.26 -8.59 -5.42
CA TYR A 147 -12.00 -8.59 -4.66
C TYR A 147 -11.47 -7.17 -4.49
N LEU A 148 -10.55 -7.03 -3.57
CA LEU A 148 -9.83 -5.79 -3.33
C LEU A 148 -8.32 -6.03 -3.48
N THR A 149 -7.63 -5.01 -3.91
CA THR A 149 -6.17 -4.97 -3.96
C THR A 149 -5.63 -3.95 -2.97
N SER A 150 -4.31 -3.88 -2.80
CA SER A 150 -3.67 -2.81 -2.02
C SER A 150 -4.01 -1.40 -2.53
N ASP A 151 -4.41 -1.26 -3.81
CA ASP A 151 -4.76 0.02 -4.39
C ASP A 151 -6.22 0.42 -4.11
N THR A 152 -7.13 -0.55 -3.98
CA THR A 152 -8.57 -0.31 -3.91
C THR A 152 -9.16 -0.46 -2.50
N VAL A 153 -8.44 -1.09 -1.58
CA VAL A 153 -8.92 -1.40 -0.23
C VAL A 153 -9.26 -0.14 0.58
N TRP A 154 -8.54 0.95 0.37
CA TRP A 154 -8.68 2.18 1.16
C TRP A 154 -10.02 2.86 0.95
N GLU A 155 -10.42 3.04 -0.31
CA GLU A 155 -11.71 3.63 -0.67
C GLU A 155 -12.89 2.69 -0.36
N ALA A 156 -12.71 1.39 -0.62
CA ALA A 156 -13.75 0.40 -0.35
C ALA A 156 -14.07 0.31 1.15
N PHE A 157 -13.04 0.26 1.99
CA PHE A 157 -13.21 0.10 3.43
C PHE A 157 -13.60 1.41 4.13
N ALA A 158 -13.31 2.57 3.54
CA ALA A 158 -13.80 3.86 4.06
C ALA A 158 -15.33 3.96 4.11
N ARG A 159 -16.03 3.12 3.34
CA ARG A 159 -17.49 3.08 3.29
C ARG A 159 -18.12 2.16 4.34
N LEU A 160 -17.32 1.39 5.07
CA LEU A 160 -17.79 0.43 6.05
C LEU A 160 -17.91 1.06 7.45
N ASP A 161 -18.95 0.67 8.18
CA ASP A 161 -19.15 1.07 9.58
C ASP A 161 -18.34 0.20 10.56
N ALA A 162 -18.09 -1.06 10.18
CA ALA A 162 -17.31 -2.03 10.93
C ALA A 162 -16.27 -2.69 10.02
N PRO A 163 -15.15 -3.23 10.56
CA PRO A 163 -14.23 -4.01 9.78
C PRO A 163 -14.93 -5.24 9.18
N PRO A 164 -14.47 -5.75 8.02
CA PRO A 164 -15.08 -6.95 7.44
C PRO A 164 -15.02 -8.10 8.45
N ARG A 165 -16.15 -8.77 8.67
CA ARG A 165 -16.24 -9.85 9.66
C ARG A 165 -15.27 -10.99 9.34
N ARG A 166 -15.23 -11.41 8.08
CA ARG A 166 -14.31 -12.43 7.55
C ARG A 166 -13.50 -11.82 6.41
N LEU A 167 -12.20 -12.05 6.42
CA LEU A 167 -11.28 -11.55 5.40
C LEU A 167 -10.32 -12.65 4.99
N VAL A 168 -10.25 -12.93 3.69
CA VAL A 168 -9.24 -13.80 3.11
C VAL A 168 -8.17 -12.92 2.44
N VAL A 169 -6.91 -13.13 2.80
CA VAL A 169 -5.75 -12.46 2.21
C VAL A 169 -4.99 -13.46 1.36
N LEU A 170 -4.96 -13.23 0.05
CA LEU A 170 -4.19 -14.06 -0.88
C LEU A 170 -2.77 -13.49 -1.05
N GLY A 171 -1.81 -14.24 -0.56
CA GLY A 171 -0.39 -13.90 -0.63
C GLY A 171 0.29 -13.80 0.74
N GLY A 172 1.49 -14.38 0.83
CA GLY A 172 2.32 -14.41 2.05
C GLY A 172 3.44 -13.37 2.06
N GLY A 173 3.38 -12.35 1.20
CA GLY A 173 4.36 -11.27 1.17
C GLY A 173 4.15 -10.20 2.25
N PRO A 174 5.06 -9.20 2.36
CA PRO A 174 5.02 -8.18 3.42
C PRO A 174 3.69 -7.45 3.53
N ILE A 175 3.13 -7.00 2.42
CA ILE A 175 1.84 -6.28 2.38
C ILE A 175 0.71 -7.15 2.94
N GLY A 176 0.66 -8.43 2.51
CA GLY A 176 -0.33 -9.39 3.00
C GLY A 176 -0.23 -9.62 4.50
N CYS A 177 0.99 -9.82 5.01
CA CYS A 177 1.25 -10.00 6.45
C CYS A 177 0.85 -8.77 7.27
N GLU A 178 1.26 -7.57 6.84
CA GLU A 178 0.92 -6.32 7.52
C GLU A 178 -0.60 -6.10 7.60
N LEU A 179 -1.31 -6.28 6.49
CA LEU A 179 -2.76 -6.06 6.46
C LEU A 179 -3.53 -7.17 7.19
N ALA A 180 -3.12 -8.44 7.04
CA ALA A 180 -3.73 -9.56 7.77
C ALA A 180 -3.69 -9.34 9.28
N GLN A 181 -2.52 -9.02 9.84
CA GLN A 181 -2.37 -8.72 11.25
C GLN A 181 -3.19 -7.51 11.68
N CYS A 182 -3.17 -6.46 10.84
CA CYS A 182 -3.88 -5.23 11.13
C CYS A 182 -5.38 -5.46 11.27
N PHE A 183 -6.00 -6.19 10.32
CA PHE A 183 -7.44 -6.48 10.37
C PHE A 183 -7.81 -7.46 11.47
N ALA A 184 -6.95 -8.44 11.78
CA ALA A 184 -7.15 -9.32 12.93
C ALA A 184 -7.20 -8.51 14.24
N ARG A 185 -6.27 -7.59 14.44
CA ARG A 185 -6.26 -6.68 15.61
C ARG A 185 -7.45 -5.74 15.67
N LEU A 186 -8.08 -5.43 14.54
CA LEU A 186 -9.30 -4.64 14.46
C LEU A 186 -10.59 -5.48 14.56
N GLY A 187 -10.48 -6.80 14.74
CA GLY A 187 -11.61 -7.68 15.04
C GLY A 187 -12.12 -8.52 13.87
N SER A 188 -11.44 -8.51 12.72
CA SER A 188 -11.76 -9.42 11.61
C SER A 188 -11.26 -10.84 11.89
N GLN A 189 -12.02 -11.85 11.46
CA GLN A 189 -11.53 -13.21 11.31
C GLN A 189 -10.72 -13.31 10.02
N VAL A 190 -9.41 -13.40 10.13
CA VAL A 190 -8.51 -13.34 8.96
C VAL A 190 -7.92 -14.70 8.66
N THR A 191 -8.03 -15.13 7.39
CA THR A 191 -7.30 -16.27 6.85
C THR A 191 -6.32 -15.77 5.79
N GLN A 192 -5.02 -16.01 5.98
CA GLN A 192 -3.98 -15.67 5.01
C GLN A 192 -3.53 -16.95 4.28
N VAL A 193 -3.62 -16.95 2.96
CA VAL A 193 -3.30 -18.10 2.10
C VAL A 193 -2.11 -17.77 1.20
N GLY A 194 -1.11 -18.63 1.19
CA GLY A 194 0.08 -18.47 0.35
C GLY A 194 0.58 -19.78 -0.22
N ARG A 195 0.98 -19.80 -1.51
CA ARG A 195 1.52 -20.99 -2.20
C ARG A 195 2.91 -21.39 -1.71
N ALA A 196 3.71 -20.40 -1.28
CA ALA A 196 5.04 -20.67 -0.74
C ALA A 196 4.95 -21.51 0.56
N PRO A 197 5.98 -22.30 0.89
CA PRO A 197 6.00 -23.11 2.11
C PRO A 197 6.05 -22.25 3.39
N GLN A 198 6.43 -20.98 3.28
CA GLN A 198 6.50 -20.03 4.39
C GLN A 198 5.92 -18.66 4.00
N LEU A 199 5.57 -17.87 5.00
CA LEU A 199 5.35 -16.44 4.82
C LEU A 199 6.68 -15.75 4.52
N LEU A 200 6.63 -14.57 3.90
CA LEU A 200 7.83 -13.79 3.56
C LEU A 200 8.89 -14.63 2.84
N PRO A 201 8.58 -15.21 1.68
CA PRO A 201 9.38 -16.27 1.06
C PRO A 201 10.79 -15.85 0.62
N ARG A 202 11.15 -14.58 0.79
CA ARG A 202 12.49 -14.03 0.50
C ARG A 202 13.32 -13.80 1.77
N GLU A 203 12.73 -14.01 2.93
CA GLU A 203 13.40 -13.89 4.22
C GLU A 203 13.90 -15.24 4.72
N ASP A 204 14.83 -15.22 5.66
CA ASP A 204 15.36 -16.41 6.31
C ASP A 204 14.24 -17.16 7.08
N GLU A 205 14.36 -18.47 7.20
CA GLU A 205 13.33 -19.32 7.79
C GLU A 205 12.97 -18.94 9.25
N ASP A 206 13.94 -18.57 10.05
CA ASP A 206 13.74 -18.17 11.44
C ASP A 206 12.99 -16.82 11.52
N VAL A 207 13.29 -15.88 10.63
CA VAL A 207 12.58 -14.60 10.50
C VAL A 207 11.13 -14.82 10.06
N ALA A 208 10.93 -15.69 9.05
CA ALA A 208 9.61 -16.06 8.55
C ALA A 208 8.77 -16.77 9.64
N ALA A 209 9.39 -17.69 10.40
CA ALA A 209 8.76 -18.38 11.52
C ALA A 209 8.36 -17.40 12.64
N PHE A 210 9.23 -16.46 12.98
CA PHE A 210 8.92 -15.43 13.96
C PHE A 210 7.73 -14.55 13.52
N ALA A 211 7.70 -14.12 12.25
CA ALA A 211 6.60 -13.35 11.69
C ALA A 211 5.29 -14.16 11.73
N ARG A 212 5.32 -15.42 11.30
CA ARG A 212 4.17 -16.35 11.37
C ARG A 212 3.61 -16.46 12.78
N ALA A 213 4.48 -16.77 13.76
CA ALA A 213 4.07 -16.89 15.16
C ALA A 213 3.43 -15.60 15.69
N SER A 214 3.90 -14.44 15.23
CA SER A 214 3.30 -13.15 15.59
C SER A 214 1.90 -12.98 15.01
N LEU A 215 1.66 -13.35 13.75
CA LEU A 215 0.34 -13.28 13.12
C LEU A 215 -0.64 -14.25 13.78
N GLU A 216 -0.22 -15.48 14.03
CA GLU A 216 -1.05 -16.51 14.67
C GLU A 216 -1.44 -16.12 16.10
N ARG A 217 -0.55 -15.49 16.87
CA ARG A 217 -0.89 -14.92 18.20
C ARG A 217 -1.95 -13.84 18.12
N ASP A 218 -1.99 -13.07 17.05
CA ASP A 218 -3.02 -12.07 16.82
C ASP A 218 -4.32 -12.65 16.21
N GLY A 219 -4.40 -13.98 16.05
CA GLY A 219 -5.59 -14.68 15.59
C GLY A 219 -5.70 -14.82 14.08
N VAL A 220 -4.63 -14.59 13.32
CA VAL A 220 -4.61 -14.86 11.88
C VAL A 220 -4.45 -16.37 11.64
N GLN A 221 -5.36 -16.96 10.88
CA GLN A 221 -5.18 -18.31 10.38
C GLN A 221 -4.22 -18.27 9.19
N VAL A 222 -3.04 -18.90 9.33
CA VAL A 222 -1.99 -18.90 8.29
C VAL A 222 -1.96 -20.24 7.58
N LEU A 223 -2.23 -20.24 6.28
CA LEU A 223 -2.19 -21.40 5.38
C LEU A 223 -1.07 -21.20 4.36
N THR A 224 0.10 -21.77 4.64
CA THR A 224 1.26 -21.80 3.73
C THR A 224 1.32 -23.14 2.99
N GLY A 225 1.83 -23.17 1.77
CA GLY A 225 1.80 -24.35 0.90
C GLY A 225 0.42 -24.65 0.32
N PHE A 226 -0.51 -23.71 0.39
CA PHE A 226 -1.88 -23.85 -0.14
C PHE A 226 -2.08 -22.95 -1.36
N GLU A 227 -2.78 -23.48 -2.34
CA GLU A 227 -3.22 -22.74 -3.52
C GLU A 227 -4.74 -22.57 -3.51
N ALA A 228 -5.19 -21.34 -3.71
CA ALA A 228 -6.60 -21.07 -3.95
C ALA A 228 -6.99 -21.55 -5.34
N LEU A 229 -7.99 -22.41 -5.46
CA LEU A 229 -8.42 -22.99 -6.73
C LEU A 229 -9.56 -22.22 -7.38
N ARG A 230 -10.48 -21.69 -6.59
CA ARG A 230 -11.64 -20.91 -7.06
C ARG A 230 -12.26 -20.08 -5.92
N CYS A 231 -13.07 -19.09 -6.30
CA CYS A 231 -13.91 -18.31 -5.41
C CYS A 231 -15.38 -18.54 -5.74
N GLU A 232 -16.21 -18.69 -4.70
CA GLU A 232 -17.66 -18.88 -4.85
C GLU A 232 -18.36 -18.03 -3.78
N ARG A 233 -19.60 -17.56 -4.08
CA ARG A 233 -20.50 -17.01 -3.07
C ARG A 233 -21.27 -18.17 -2.44
N GLU A 234 -21.31 -18.17 -1.11
CA GLU A 234 -22.25 -18.98 -0.35
C GLU A 234 -23.63 -18.33 -0.32
#